data_d17ee6b4794e404afb18f1b2273e3776
#
_entry.id   d17ee6b4794e404afb18f1b2273e3776
#
_cell.length_a   1.000
_cell.length_b   1.000
_cell.length_c   1.000
_cell.angle_alpha   90.00
_cell.angle_beta   90.00
_cell.angle_gamma   90.00
#
_symmetry.space_group_name_H-M   'P 1'
#
loop_
_entity.id
_entity.type
_entity.pdbx_description
1 polymer ?
#
loop_
_entity_poly.entity_id
_entity_poly.type
_entity_poly.pdbx_seq_one_letter_code
_entity_poly.pdbx_strand_id
1 'polypeptide(L)'
;MSTRKLILTALVCGLAILLAGGIKLFQVANDEKRVEVLSFGDEATLGDMTVSVLSIKRSSDATSVTVTMTGVDLAEGAAAGWRMLADGRVSEPTADAGSTASVAACASVSAATVTRCVVRFAPAESAPTVAYLRAGEQRQW
;
A
#
# COMPACT_ATOMS: atom_id res chain seq x y z
N MET A 1 18.89 -55.87 -10.19
CA MET A 1 18.56 -55.03 -9.04
C MET A 1 17.34 -55.58 -8.32
N SER A 2 17.38 -55.73 -7.02
CA SER A 2 16.24 -56.22 -6.25
C SER A 2 15.10 -55.17 -6.26
N THR A 3 13.90 -55.57 -6.58
CA THR A 3 12.69 -54.71 -6.60
C THR A 3 12.50 -53.88 -5.32
N ARG A 4 12.95 -54.45 -4.20
CA ARG A 4 12.93 -53.76 -2.90
C ARG A 4 13.83 -52.49 -2.85
N LYS A 5 15.00 -52.53 -3.51
CA LYS A 5 15.91 -51.38 -3.60
C LYS A 5 15.33 -50.25 -4.44
N LEU A 6 14.65 -50.59 -5.54
CA LEU A 6 13.96 -49.62 -6.40
C LEU A 6 12.82 -48.91 -5.69
N ILE A 7 12.01 -49.65 -4.96
CA ILE A 7 10.88 -49.08 -4.18
C ILE A 7 11.41 -48.16 -3.08
N LEU A 8 12.45 -48.57 -2.36
CA LEU A 8 13.05 -47.76 -1.30
C LEU A 8 13.66 -46.44 -1.85
N THR A 9 14.34 -46.50 -2.98
CA THR A 9 14.93 -45.33 -3.64
C THR A 9 13.82 -44.34 -4.09
N ALA A 10 12.77 -44.86 -4.71
CA ALA A 10 11.63 -44.03 -5.12
C ALA A 10 10.92 -43.34 -3.94
N LEU A 11 10.75 -44.08 -2.82
CA LEU A 11 10.15 -43.57 -1.61
C LEU A 11 11.00 -42.48 -0.96
N VAL A 12 12.33 -42.65 -0.89
CA VAL A 12 13.26 -41.64 -0.36
C VAL A 12 13.25 -40.37 -1.22
N CYS A 13 13.31 -40.54 -2.57
CA CYS A 13 13.24 -39.38 -3.47
C CYS A 13 11.89 -38.63 -3.37
N GLY A 14 10.78 -39.35 -3.28
CA GLY A 14 9.45 -38.73 -3.11
C GLY A 14 9.35 -37.97 -1.79
N LEU A 15 9.87 -38.54 -0.70
CA LEU A 15 9.90 -37.87 0.61
C LEU A 15 10.79 -36.61 0.60
N ALA A 16 11.94 -36.68 -0.06
CA ALA A 16 12.86 -35.53 -0.19
C ALA A 16 12.20 -34.37 -0.95
N ILE A 17 11.46 -34.66 -2.01
CA ILE A 17 10.74 -33.64 -2.81
C ILE A 17 9.62 -33.01 -1.97
N LEU A 18 8.87 -33.81 -1.22
CA LEU A 18 7.80 -33.32 -0.34
C LEU A 18 8.36 -32.43 0.78
N LEU A 19 9.46 -32.81 1.39
CA LEU A 19 10.12 -31.99 2.43
C LEU A 19 10.66 -30.69 1.87
N ALA A 20 11.35 -30.71 0.72
CA ALA A 20 11.87 -29.52 0.09
C ALA A 20 10.74 -28.56 -0.37
N GLY A 21 9.66 -29.09 -0.94
CA GLY A 21 8.48 -28.33 -1.34
C GLY A 21 7.73 -27.75 -0.13
N GLY A 22 7.56 -28.54 0.93
CA GLY A 22 6.90 -28.09 2.16
C GLY A 22 7.65 -26.97 2.86
N ILE A 23 8.99 -27.06 2.95
CA ILE A 23 9.82 -26.01 3.55
C ILE A 23 9.72 -24.71 2.73
N LYS A 24 9.73 -24.81 1.42
CA LYS A 24 9.57 -23.64 0.53
C LYS A 24 8.21 -22.99 0.69
N LEU A 25 7.13 -23.76 0.74
CA LEU A 25 5.79 -23.25 1.00
C LEU A 25 5.69 -22.56 2.36
N PHE A 26 6.31 -23.15 3.38
CA PHE A 26 6.32 -22.58 4.73
C PHE A 26 7.12 -21.28 4.81
N GLN A 27 8.24 -21.18 4.09
CA GLN A 27 9.01 -19.94 3.96
C GLN A 27 8.21 -18.84 3.28
N VAL A 28 7.55 -19.14 2.15
CA VAL A 28 6.71 -18.17 1.43
C VAL A 28 5.49 -17.75 2.24
N ALA A 29 4.89 -18.67 2.98
CA ALA A 29 3.77 -18.35 3.88
C ALA A 29 4.18 -17.49 5.09
N ASN A 30 5.41 -17.65 5.58
CA ASN A 30 5.96 -16.83 6.67
C ASN A 30 6.59 -15.51 6.19
N ASP A 31 6.89 -15.39 4.90
CA ASP A 31 7.27 -14.13 4.25
C ASP A 31 6.00 -13.27 3.98
N GLU A 32 5.10 -13.20 4.94
CA GLU A 32 4.13 -12.11 4.96
C GLU A 32 4.95 -10.81 4.95
N LYS A 33 4.93 -10.12 3.81
CA LYS A 33 5.39 -8.73 3.73
C LYS A 33 4.61 -7.99 4.81
N ARG A 34 5.20 -7.84 6.00
CA ARG A 34 4.69 -6.94 7.02
C ARG A 34 4.64 -5.58 6.35
N VAL A 35 3.45 -5.17 6.00
CA VAL A 35 3.26 -3.80 5.54
C VAL A 35 3.57 -2.94 6.75
N GLU A 36 4.72 -2.28 6.69
CA GLU A 36 5.14 -1.37 7.73
C GLU A 36 4.17 -0.19 7.75
N VAL A 37 3.48 -0.02 8.87
CA VAL A 37 2.61 1.12 9.10
C VAL A 37 3.48 2.25 9.63
N LEU A 38 3.58 3.32 8.87
CA LEU A 38 4.35 4.51 9.19
C LEU A 38 3.57 5.43 10.14
N SER A 39 4.29 6.21 10.93
CA SER A 39 3.69 7.26 11.76
C SER A 39 3.34 8.49 10.91
N PHE A 40 2.38 9.28 11.36
CA PHE A 40 2.09 10.55 10.69
C PHE A 40 3.30 11.47 10.71
N GLY A 41 3.65 12.02 9.56
CA GLY A 41 4.84 12.82 9.35
C GLY A 41 6.06 12.05 8.82
N ASP A 42 6.06 10.71 8.90
CA ASP A 42 7.12 9.91 8.30
C ASP A 42 7.01 9.94 6.78
N GLU A 43 8.15 10.10 6.13
CA GLU A 43 8.24 10.13 4.66
C GLU A 43 8.53 8.72 4.11
N ALA A 44 7.91 8.42 3.00
CA ALA A 44 8.17 7.20 2.24
C ALA A 44 8.45 7.53 0.78
N THR A 45 9.51 6.96 0.23
CA THR A 45 9.83 7.05 -1.19
C THR A 45 9.43 5.76 -1.88
N LEU A 46 8.59 5.87 -2.90
CA LEU A 46 8.12 4.77 -3.74
C LEU A 46 8.38 5.14 -5.21
N GLY A 47 9.33 4.46 -5.83
CA GLY A 47 9.77 4.79 -7.18
C GLY A 47 10.28 6.23 -7.28
N ASP A 48 9.61 7.05 -8.05
CA ASP A 48 9.93 8.45 -8.33
C ASP A 48 9.08 9.46 -7.52
N MET A 49 8.41 8.99 -6.47
CA MET A 49 7.54 9.81 -5.62
C MET A 49 7.91 9.64 -4.15
N THR A 50 8.07 10.76 -3.45
CA THR A 50 8.18 10.80 -1.98
C THR A 50 6.90 11.39 -1.41
N VAL A 51 6.31 10.70 -0.46
CA VAL A 51 5.03 11.05 0.15
C VAL A 51 5.08 10.93 1.66
N SER A 52 4.26 11.73 2.34
CA SER A 52 4.01 11.62 3.79
C SER A 52 2.58 11.98 4.10
N VAL A 53 1.98 11.31 5.08
CA VAL A 53 0.67 11.65 5.61
C VAL A 53 0.85 12.49 6.88
N LEU A 54 0.32 13.69 6.89
CA LEU A 54 0.44 14.60 8.03
C LEU A 54 -0.73 14.47 9.01
N SER A 55 -1.95 14.34 8.50
CA SER A 55 -3.15 14.20 9.33
C SER A 55 -4.33 13.63 8.56
N ILE A 56 -5.23 12.99 9.28
CA ILE A 56 -6.50 12.50 8.76
C ILE A 56 -7.62 13.18 9.55
N LYS A 57 -8.57 13.77 8.83
CA LYS A 57 -9.78 14.38 9.41
C LYS A 57 -11.02 13.72 8.84
N ARG A 58 -11.87 13.21 9.71
CA ARG A 58 -13.16 12.63 9.36
C ARG A 58 -14.27 13.65 9.56
N SER A 59 -15.20 13.71 8.63
CA SER A 59 -16.45 14.43 8.76
C SER A 59 -17.61 13.55 8.28
N SER A 60 -18.85 14.01 8.47
CA SER A 60 -20.05 13.33 7.97
C SER A 60 -20.07 13.18 6.46
N ASP A 61 -19.40 14.08 5.76
CA ASP A 61 -19.48 14.19 4.30
C ASP A 61 -18.26 13.62 3.57
N ALA A 62 -17.10 13.58 4.25
CA ALA A 62 -15.86 13.09 3.65
C ALA A 62 -14.79 12.79 4.70
N THR A 63 -13.83 11.97 4.31
CA THR A 63 -12.55 11.82 5.00
C THR A 63 -11.48 12.57 4.22
N SER A 64 -10.82 13.54 4.87
CA SER A 64 -9.79 14.38 4.28
C SER A 64 -8.42 13.99 4.84
N VAL A 65 -7.48 13.71 3.97
CA VAL A 65 -6.10 13.33 4.31
C VAL A 65 -5.17 14.43 3.84
N THR A 66 -4.50 15.09 4.77
CA THR A 66 -3.46 16.07 4.44
C THR A 66 -2.15 15.34 4.21
N VAL A 67 -1.56 15.54 3.04
CA VAL A 67 -0.34 14.87 2.62
C VAL A 67 0.70 15.87 2.12
N THR A 68 1.95 15.46 2.14
CA THR A 68 3.01 16.12 1.36
C THR A 68 3.46 15.16 0.26
N MET A 69 3.74 15.69 -0.90
CA MET A 69 4.15 14.94 -2.08
C MET A 69 5.25 15.67 -2.84
N THR A 70 6.24 14.92 -3.30
CA THR A 70 7.33 15.42 -4.15
C THR A 70 7.68 14.34 -5.16
N GLY A 71 7.69 14.65 -6.44
CA GLY A 71 8.03 13.67 -7.47
C GLY A 71 7.33 13.95 -8.79
N VAL A 72 7.05 12.89 -9.54
CA VAL A 72 6.43 12.94 -10.86
C VAL A 72 4.98 12.46 -10.78
N ASP A 73 4.04 13.22 -11.32
CA ASP A 73 2.64 12.85 -11.37
C ASP A 73 2.39 11.56 -12.15
N LEU A 74 1.37 10.80 -11.72
CA LEU A 74 0.76 9.77 -12.54
C LEU A 74 -0.07 10.40 -13.67
N ALA A 75 -0.30 9.65 -14.74
CA ALA A 75 -1.14 10.10 -15.85
C ALA A 75 -2.57 10.46 -15.40
N GLU A 76 -3.08 9.78 -14.37
CA GLU A 76 -4.39 10.02 -13.77
C GLU A 76 -4.38 11.16 -12.72
N GLY A 77 -3.22 11.79 -12.47
CA GLY A 77 -3.03 12.87 -11.52
C GLY A 77 -2.36 12.47 -10.20
N ALA A 78 -1.99 13.47 -9.41
CA ALA A 78 -1.21 13.29 -8.18
C ALA A 78 -1.92 12.43 -7.11
N ALA A 79 -3.24 12.49 -7.04
CA ALA A 79 -4.02 11.76 -6.04
C ALA A 79 -4.25 10.27 -6.40
N ALA A 80 -3.99 9.85 -7.63
CA ALA A 80 -4.40 8.54 -8.15
C ALA A 80 -3.75 7.34 -7.43
N GLY A 81 -2.57 7.53 -6.83
CA GLY A 81 -1.88 6.48 -6.07
C GLY A 81 -2.42 6.23 -4.66
N TRP A 82 -3.27 7.12 -4.15
CA TRP A 82 -3.80 7.01 -2.81
C TRP A 82 -4.98 6.04 -2.72
N ARG A 83 -5.06 5.32 -1.61
CA ARG A 83 -6.16 4.43 -1.25
C ARG A 83 -6.45 4.59 0.24
N MET A 84 -7.70 4.45 0.61
CA MET A 84 -8.13 4.44 2.01
C MET A 84 -8.84 3.13 2.31
N LEU A 85 -8.43 2.46 3.37
CA LEU A 85 -9.11 1.31 3.93
C LEU A 85 -9.88 1.75 5.17
N ALA A 86 -11.19 1.66 5.11
CA ALA A 86 -12.09 1.93 6.23
C ALA A 86 -13.35 1.07 6.08
N ASP A 87 -13.94 0.69 7.20
CA ASP A 87 -15.20 -0.08 7.24
C ASP A 87 -15.16 -1.37 6.40
N GLY A 88 -13.97 -2.00 6.33
CA GLY A 88 -13.73 -3.20 5.53
C GLY A 88 -13.73 -2.99 4.02
N ARG A 89 -13.65 -1.75 3.55
CA ARG A 89 -13.65 -1.37 2.12
C ARG A 89 -12.41 -0.56 1.76
N VAL A 90 -11.94 -0.74 0.54
CA VAL A 90 -10.91 0.10 -0.06
C VAL A 90 -11.60 1.16 -0.91
N SER A 91 -11.30 2.42 -0.65
CA SER A 91 -11.84 3.57 -1.36
C SER A 91 -10.75 4.27 -2.16
N GLU A 92 -11.13 4.77 -3.32
CA GLU A 92 -10.31 5.67 -4.14
C GLU A 92 -10.59 7.14 -3.78
N PRO A 93 -9.66 8.06 -4.09
CA PRO A 93 -9.90 9.48 -3.92
C PRO A 93 -11.13 9.94 -4.72
N THR A 94 -11.92 10.81 -4.11
CA THR A 94 -13.05 11.44 -4.78
C THR A 94 -12.59 12.69 -5.53
N ALA A 95 -13.09 12.88 -6.74
CA ALA A 95 -12.73 14.02 -7.59
C ALA A 95 -13.34 15.35 -7.12
N ASP A 96 -14.24 15.33 -6.15
CA ASP A 96 -14.95 16.52 -5.68
C ASP A 96 -14.04 17.42 -4.86
N ALA A 97 -13.46 18.37 -5.53
CA ALA A 97 -12.74 19.50 -4.96
C ALA A 97 -13.71 20.58 -4.45
N GLY A 98 -14.61 20.23 -3.58
CA GLY A 98 -15.31 21.21 -2.76
C GLY A 98 -14.34 21.79 -1.74
N SER A 99 -13.56 22.79 -2.13
CA SER A 99 -12.57 23.43 -1.26
C SER A 99 -13.25 24.35 -0.25
N THR A 100 -13.49 23.84 0.93
CA THR A 100 -13.65 24.66 2.15
C THR A 100 -12.43 24.55 3.07
N ALA A 101 -11.38 23.86 2.64
CA ALA A 101 -10.15 23.71 3.39
C ALA A 101 -9.10 24.75 2.98
N SER A 102 -8.35 25.25 3.93
CA SER A 102 -7.21 26.16 3.74
C SER A 102 -6.05 25.56 2.93
N VAL A 103 -6.16 24.30 2.55
CA VAL A 103 -5.18 23.55 1.76
C VAL A 103 -5.85 23.06 0.48
N ALA A 104 -5.20 23.28 -0.66
CA ALA A 104 -5.72 22.89 -1.97
C ALA A 104 -5.76 21.36 -2.14
N ALA A 105 -6.64 20.87 -3.03
CA ALA A 105 -6.64 19.48 -3.46
C ALA A 105 -5.34 19.13 -4.19
N CYS A 106 -4.94 17.86 -4.16
CA CYS A 106 -3.75 17.37 -4.86
C CYS A 106 -4.00 17.31 -6.38
N ALA A 107 -3.80 18.43 -7.07
CA ALA A 107 -3.98 18.52 -8.52
C ALA A 107 -2.73 18.10 -9.28
N SER A 108 -1.58 18.61 -8.88
CA SER A 108 -0.28 18.29 -9.50
C SER A 108 0.85 18.40 -8.48
N VAL A 109 1.91 17.65 -8.68
CA VAL A 109 3.14 17.71 -7.89
C VAL A 109 4.34 17.94 -8.79
N SER A 110 5.46 18.35 -8.19
CA SER A 110 6.72 18.61 -8.88
C SER A 110 7.86 17.93 -8.14
N ALA A 111 8.85 17.47 -8.90
CA ALA A 111 10.07 16.92 -8.32
C ALA A 111 10.97 17.99 -7.66
N ALA A 112 10.74 19.28 -7.99
CA ALA A 112 11.54 20.40 -7.50
C ALA A 112 11.06 20.95 -6.16
N THR A 113 9.79 20.73 -5.78
CA THR A 113 9.17 21.34 -4.60
C THR A 113 8.25 20.37 -3.88
N VAL A 114 8.29 20.41 -2.55
CA VAL A 114 7.33 19.67 -1.72
C VAL A 114 5.97 20.35 -1.80
N THR A 115 4.98 19.64 -2.30
CA THR A 115 3.61 20.12 -2.39
C THR A 115 2.80 19.57 -1.22
N ARG A 116 2.19 20.46 -0.44
CA ARG A 116 1.23 20.10 0.59
C ARG A 116 -0.18 20.23 0.04
N CYS A 117 -0.95 19.14 0.09
CA CYS A 117 -2.30 19.12 -0.48
C CYS A 117 -3.22 18.19 0.32
N VAL A 118 -4.49 18.15 -0.05
CA VAL A 118 -5.50 17.31 0.59
C VAL A 118 -6.04 16.31 -0.42
N VAL A 119 -6.05 15.04 -0.02
CA VAL A 119 -6.74 13.96 -0.72
C VAL A 119 -8.06 13.70 0.00
N ARG A 120 -9.16 13.68 -0.72
CA ARG A 120 -10.49 13.42 -0.18
C ARG A 120 -10.98 12.03 -0.56
N PHE A 121 -11.64 11.40 0.40
CA PHE A 121 -12.28 10.08 0.25
C PHE A 121 -13.72 10.16 0.73
N ALA A 122 -14.50 9.14 0.43
CA ALA A 122 -15.82 8.95 1.02
C ALA A 122 -15.75 9.00 2.56
N PRO A 123 -16.84 9.37 3.24
CA PRO A 123 -16.88 9.37 4.69
C PRO A 123 -16.61 7.97 5.27
N ALA A 124 -15.87 7.91 6.37
CA ALA A 124 -15.53 6.67 7.06
C ALA A 124 -16.06 6.70 8.49
N GLU A 125 -16.71 5.62 8.91
CA GLU A 125 -17.23 5.47 10.27
C GLU A 125 -16.13 4.98 11.22
N SER A 126 -15.28 4.06 10.77
CA SER A 126 -14.14 3.54 11.54
C SER A 126 -12.86 4.36 11.34
N ALA A 127 -11.83 4.08 12.14
CA ALA A 127 -10.51 4.66 11.95
C ALA A 127 -9.92 4.22 10.60
N PRO A 128 -9.65 5.13 9.66
CA PRO A 128 -9.14 4.77 8.36
C PRO A 128 -7.63 4.52 8.41
N THR A 129 -7.19 3.58 7.58
CA THR A 129 -5.78 3.40 7.21
C THR A 129 -5.59 3.93 5.79
N VAL A 130 -4.59 4.75 5.60
CA VAL A 130 -4.30 5.33 4.29
C VAL A 130 -3.07 4.67 3.70
N ALA A 131 -3.13 4.34 2.43
CA ALA A 131 -2.03 3.73 1.70
C ALA A 131 -1.70 4.52 0.44
N TYR A 132 -0.43 4.57 0.09
CA TYR A 132 0.05 5.05 -1.19
C TYR A 132 0.69 3.90 -1.96
N LEU A 133 0.29 3.76 -3.22
CA LEU A 133 0.76 2.72 -4.13
C LEU A 133 1.48 3.35 -5.31
N ARG A 134 2.71 2.91 -5.58
CA ARG A 134 3.52 3.36 -6.71
C ARG A 134 4.51 2.28 -7.12
N ALA A 135 4.67 2.06 -8.42
CA ALA A 135 5.67 1.14 -8.97
C ALA A 135 5.63 -0.28 -8.37
N GLY A 136 4.45 -0.79 -8.00
CA GLY A 136 4.28 -2.10 -7.35
C GLY A 136 4.64 -2.13 -5.86
N GLU A 137 5.02 -1.00 -5.27
CA GLU A 137 5.26 -0.84 -3.84
C GLU A 137 4.07 -0.17 -3.15
N GLN A 138 3.93 -0.42 -1.85
CA GLN A 138 2.89 0.16 -1.01
C GLN A 138 3.46 0.57 0.34
N ARG A 139 3.01 1.72 0.86
CA ARG A 139 3.24 2.16 2.24
C ARG A 139 1.90 2.57 2.85
N GLN A 140 1.80 2.44 4.17
CA GLN A 140 0.57 2.69 4.93
C GLN A 140 0.86 3.59 6.14
N TRP A 141 -0.13 4.41 6.49
CA TRP A 141 -0.17 5.28 7.67
C TRP A 141 -1.44 5.11 8.45
#